data_86f19aaa7cfff41f00230ed6fa98610b
#
_entry.id   86f19aaa7cfff41f00230ed6fa98610b
#
_cell.length_a   1.000
_cell.length_b   1.000
_cell.length_c   1.000
_cell.angle_alpha   90.00
_cell.angle_beta   90.00
_cell.angle_gamma   90.00
#
_symmetry.space_group_name_H-M   'P 1'
#
loop_
_entity.id
_entity.type
_entity.pdbx_description
1 polymer ?
#
loop_
_entity_poly.entity_id
_entity_poly.type
_entity_poly.pdbx_seq_one_letter_code
_entity_poly.pdbx_strand_id
1 'polypeptide(L)'
;EKIPESEIVVFLTEKNKSSVLSQIEENKISLVERNSWNLKEFLEESYNIAEKTESSDVIFSFADVPFINTALTEEIYSRHKKYNAEYSFADGYPYGLSPEILAKDAVKILFNLAEKNPLYSGKEKIERTSLFSLLKTEINSFEIETVISQNDFRMNRLSFECSSKQGFISCKNLFKMN
;
A
#
# COMPACT_ATOMS: atom_id res chain seq x y z
N GLU A 1 15.13 12.09 4.61
CA GLU A 1 14.22 12.46 5.70
C GLU A 1 13.64 11.16 6.28
N LYS A 2 13.64 11.00 7.60
CA LYS A 2 13.09 9.80 8.23
C LYS A 2 11.57 9.88 8.22
N ILE A 3 10.91 8.74 8.12
CA ILE A 3 9.45 8.64 8.28
C ILE A 3 9.11 9.10 9.70
N PRO A 4 8.20 10.08 9.87
CA PRO A 4 7.81 10.55 11.18
C PRO A 4 7.05 9.46 11.95
N GLU A 5 6.80 9.70 13.23
CA GLU A 5 5.91 8.85 14.02
C GLU A 5 4.52 8.81 13.35
N SER A 6 4.03 7.60 13.10
CA SER A 6 2.85 7.36 12.27
C SER A 6 1.83 6.51 13.01
N GLU A 7 0.55 6.78 12.80
CA GLU A 7 -0.50 5.86 13.22
C GLU A 7 -0.53 4.66 12.27
N ILE A 8 -0.55 3.46 12.85
CA ILE A 8 -0.68 2.22 12.08
C ILE A 8 -2.15 1.82 12.07
N VAL A 9 -2.72 1.70 10.88
CA VAL A 9 -4.11 1.29 10.69
C VAL A 9 -4.16 0.01 9.86
N VAL A 10 -4.85 -0.99 10.37
CA VAL A 10 -5.06 -2.27 9.68
C VAL A 10 -6.49 -2.36 9.19
N PHE A 11 -6.65 -2.44 7.87
CA PHE A 11 -7.91 -2.70 7.20
C PHE A 11 -8.14 -4.21 7.14
N LEU A 12 -9.22 -4.67 7.72
CA LEU A 12 -9.53 -6.10 7.81
C LEU A 12 -10.97 -6.40 7.44
N THR A 13 -11.22 -7.67 7.20
CA THR A 13 -12.59 -8.17 6.99
C THR A 13 -13.00 -9.04 8.17
N GLU A 14 -14.29 -9.18 8.39
CA GLU A 14 -14.85 -10.06 9.43
C GLU A 14 -14.22 -11.47 9.40
N LYS A 15 -13.94 -11.99 8.20
CA LYS A 15 -13.37 -13.33 7.99
C LYS A 15 -11.95 -13.49 8.54
N ASN A 16 -11.15 -12.44 8.54
CA ASN A 16 -9.74 -12.51 8.99
C ASN A 16 -9.49 -11.83 10.34
N LYS A 17 -10.51 -11.21 10.93
CA LYS A 17 -10.42 -10.48 12.19
C LYS A 17 -9.78 -11.28 13.32
N SER A 18 -10.31 -12.45 13.63
CA SER A 18 -9.80 -13.28 14.73
C SER A 18 -8.35 -13.71 14.50
N SER A 19 -7.99 -14.02 13.26
CA SER A 19 -6.62 -14.40 12.89
C SER A 19 -5.65 -13.20 13.01
N VAL A 20 -6.08 -12.02 12.62
CA VAL A 20 -5.26 -10.79 12.73
C VAL A 20 -5.09 -10.41 14.20
N LEU A 21 -6.18 -10.35 14.98
CA LEU A 21 -6.15 -9.97 16.39
C LEU A 21 -5.24 -10.88 17.24
N SER A 22 -5.11 -12.14 16.88
CA SER A 22 -4.22 -13.08 17.58
C SER A 22 -2.72 -12.82 17.33
N GLN A 23 -2.37 -11.96 16.39
CA GLN A 23 -0.98 -11.73 15.94
C GLN A 23 -0.48 -10.30 16.21
N ILE A 24 -1.37 -9.38 16.58
CA ILE A 24 -1.02 -7.96 16.77
C ILE A 24 -1.19 -7.52 18.22
N GLU A 25 -0.35 -6.57 18.64
CA GLU A 25 -0.52 -5.86 19.90
C GLU A 25 -1.53 -4.72 19.71
N GLU A 26 -2.76 -4.89 20.20
CA GLU A 26 -3.87 -3.95 19.99
C GLU A 26 -3.57 -2.50 20.46
N ASN A 27 -2.65 -2.32 21.40
CA ASN A 27 -2.35 -1.01 21.98
C ASN A 27 -1.61 -0.03 21.04
N LYS A 28 -1.16 -0.50 19.86
CA LYS A 28 -0.35 0.30 18.93
C LYS A 28 -0.96 0.41 17.52
N ILE A 29 -2.11 -0.20 17.31
CA ILE A 29 -2.68 -0.37 15.97
C ILE A 29 -4.17 -0.07 16.03
N SER A 30 -4.62 0.82 15.14
CA SER A 30 -6.04 1.05 14.91
C SER A 30 -6.58 0.02 13.91
N LEU A 31 -7.79 -0.48 14.13
CA LEU A 31 -8.43 -1.47 13.29
C LEU A 31 -9.66 -0.89 12.61
N VAL A 32 -9.78 -1.11 11.32
CA VAL A 32 -10.97 -0.75 10.54
C VAL A 32 -11.53 -2.00 9.87
N GLU A 33 -12.77 -2.32 10.19
CA GLU A 33 -13.45 -3.55 9.77
C GLU A 33 -14.59 -3.27 8.81
N ARG A 34 -14.65 -4.05 7.73
CA ARG A 34 -15.81 -4.15 6.81
C ARG A 34 -16.00 -5.59 6.37
N ASN A 35 -17.19 -5.93 5.85
CA ASN A 35 -17.44 -7.27 5.29
C ASN A 35 -16.56 -7.58 4.08
N SER A 36 -16.28 -6.56 3.28
CA SER A 36 -15.38 -6.61 2.13
C SER A 36 -14.83 -5.22 1.88
N TRP A 37 -13.76 -5.12 1.14
CA TRP A 37 -13.17 -3.86 0.71
C TRP A 37 -13.12 -3.81 -0.81
N ASN A 38 -13.63 -2.73 -1.40
CA ASN A 38 -13.32 -2.31 -2.75
C ASN A 38 -12.39 -1.09 -2.73
N LEU A 39 -11.86 -0.69 -3.89
CA LEU A 39 -10.87 0.38 -3.95
C LEU A 39 -11.46 1.73 -3.50
N LYS A 40 -12.71 2.03 -3.89
CA LYS A 40 -13.39 3.26 -3.45
C LYS A 40 -13.48 3.33 -1.92
N GLU A 41 -13.96 2.27 -1.28
CA GLU A 41 -14.12 2.21 0.18
C GLU A 41 -12.79 2.32 0.92
N PHE A 42 -11.73 1.71 0.37
CA PHE A 42 -10.39 1.82 0.92
C PHE A 42 -9.86 3.26 0.86
N LEU A 43 -10.01 3.94 -0.29
CA LEU A 43 -9.57 5.32 -0.48
C LEU A 43 -10.37 6.30 0.39
N GLU A 44 -11.69 6.11 0.48
CA GLU A 44 -12.57 6.91 1.35
C GLU A 44 -12.14 6.85 2.81
N GLU A 45 -11.95 5.64 3.32
CA GLU A 45 -11.55 5.44 4.71
C GLU A 45 -10.13 5.94 4.97
N SER A 46 -9.20 5.70 4.04
CA SER A 46 -7.83 6.22 4.14
C SER A 46 -7.80 7.74 4.19
N TYR A 47 -8.62 8.41 3.38
CA TYR A 47 -8.75 9.86 3.41
C TYR A 47 -9.33 10.35 4.75
N ASN A 48 -10.40 9.73 5.23
CA ASN A 48 -11.06 10.10 6.49
C ASN A 48 -10.11 9.95 7.70
N ILE A 49 -9.29 8.90 7.70
CA ILE A 49 -8.29 8.69 8.74
C ILE A 49 -7.21 9.76 8.66
N ALA A 50 -6.67 10.02 7.47
CA ALA A 50 -5.64 11.04 7.26
C ALA A 50 -6.14 12.45 7.65
N GLU A 51 -7.40 12.79 7.40
CA GLU A 51 -8.03 14.02 7.87
C GLU A 51 -8.10 14.07 9.40
N LYS A 52 -8.57 13.00 10.04
CA LYS A 52 -8.73 12.92 11.49
C LYS A 52 -7.40 12.99 12.24
N THR A 53 -6.34 12.41 11.67
CA THR A 53 -5.00 12.37 12.25
C THR A 53 -4.12 13.54 11.81
N GLU A 54 -4.65 14.45 11.00
CA GLU A 54 -3.91 15.57 10.40
C GLU A 54 -2.67 15.13 9.62
N SER A 55 -2.70 13.89 9.09
CA SER A 55 -1.60 13.31 8.32
C SER A 55 -1.55 13.92 6.92
N SER A 56 -0.35 14.23 6.43
CA SER A 56 -0.14 14.74 5.07
C SER A 56 -0.08 13.64 4.02
N ASP A 57 0.29 12.42 4.44
CA ASP A 57 0.58 11.31 3.54
C ASP A 57 -0.02 10.01 4.06
N VAL A 58 -0.31 9.10 3.15
CA VAL A 58 -0.74 7.72 3.43
C VAL A 58 0.29 6.77 2.86
N ILE A 59 0.93 6.00 3.72
CA ILE A 59 1.83 4.91 3.34
C ILE A 59 1.06 3.61 3.46
N PHE A 60 0.90 2.87 2.37
CA PHE A 60 0.12 1.65 2.41
C PHE A 60 0.85 0.46 1.78
N SER A 61 0.52 -0.72 2.29
CA SER A 61 0.99 -2.00 1.78
C SER A 61 -0.03 -3.09 2.06
N PHE A 62 0.05 -4.18 1.31
CA PHE A 62 -0.70 -5.38 1.65
C PHE A 62 -0.03 -6.10 2.83
N ALA A 63 -0.82 -6.67 3.74
CA ALA A 63 -0.31 -7.32 4.95
C ALA A 63 0.42 -8.65 4.70
N ASP A 64 0.37 -9.17 3.49
CA ASP A 64 1.00 -10.44 3.10
C ASP A 64 2.39 -10.29 2.44
N VAL A 65 3.05 -9.15 2.64
CA VAL A 65 4.42 -8.85 2.15
C VAL A 65 5.40 -8.71 3.33
N PRO A 66 6.01 -9.81 3.80
CA PRO A 66 6.77 -9.84 5.05
C PRO A 66 8.19 -9.23 4.95
N PHE A 67 8.64 -8.80 3.76
CA PHE A 67 10.01 -8.34 3.54
C PHE A 67 10.10 -6.87 3.14
N ILE A 68 9.20 -6.03 3.64
CA ILE A 68 9.30 -4.57 3.41
C ILE A 68 10.69 -4.09 3.89
N ASN A 69 11.42 -3.45 2.99
CA ASN A 69 12.75 -2.94 3.25
C ASN A 69 12.69 -1.49 3.76
N THR A 70 13.15 -1.29 4.99
CA THR A 70 13.09 0.03 5.64
C THR A 70 13.87 1.09 4.89
N ALA A 71 15.10 0.78 4.44
CA ALA A 71 15.93 1.76 3.73
C ALA A 71 15.30 2.19 2.40
N LEU A 72 14.71 1.24 1.65
CA LEU A 72 13.99 1.55 0.42
C LEU A 72 12.74 2.39 0.71
N THR A 73 12.01 2.07 1.75
CA THR A 73 10.82 2.83 2.18
C THR A 73 11.19 4.27 2.55
N GLU A 74 12.26 4.46 3.32
CA GLU A 74 12.78 5.79 3.68
C GLU A 74 13.24 6.58 2.45
N GLU A 75 13.85 5.92 1.46
CA GLU A 75 14.25 6.57 0.22
C GLU A 75 13.03 7.04 -0.58
N ILE A 76 11.99 6.18 -0.74
CA ILE A 76 10.76 6.56 -1.42
C ILE A 76 10.10 7.76 -0.70
N TYR A 77 10.01 7.71 0.63
CA TYR A 77 9.42 8.80 1.42
C TYR A 77 10.21 10.10 1.29
N SER A 78 11.53 10.03 1.37
CA SER A 78 12.40 11.20 1.22
C SER A 78 12.22 11.87 -0.15
N ARG A 79 12.14 11.10 -1.22
CA ARG A 79 11.86 11.62 -2.57
C ARG A 79 10.44 12.16 -2.69
N HIS A 80 9.45 11.46 -2.15
CA HIS A 80 8.07 11.91 -2.10
C HIS A 80 7.95 13.32 -1.53
N LYS A 81 8.59 13.56 -0.38
CA LYS A 81 8.60 14.89 0.27
C LYS A 81 9.41 15.92 -0.50
N LYS A 82 10.60 15.53 -0.98
CA LYS A 82 11.52 16.44 -1.70
C LYS A 82 10.92 17.00 -2.98
N TYR A 83 10.18 16.19 -3.72
CA TYR A 83 9.60 16.56 -5.00
C TYR A 83 8.12 16.91 -4.94
N ASN A 84 7.54 16.95 -3.72
CA ASN A 84 6.11 17.17 -3.49
C ASN A 84 5.25 16.24 -4.35
N ALA A 85 5.65 14.97 -4.43
CA ALA A 85 4.95 14.00 -5.23
C ALA A 85 3.57 13.69 -4.64
N GLU A 86 2.61 13.37 -5.50
CA GLU A 86 1.27 12.95 -5.12
C GLU A 86 1.16 11.43 -5.00
N TYR A 87 2.01 10.72 -5.75
CA TYR A 87 2.14 9.27 -5.68
C TYR A 87 3.60 8.84 -5.83
N SER A 88 4.07 7.95 -4.98
CA SER A 88 5.45 7.44 -5.03
C SER A 88 5.52 5.94 -4.79
N PHE A 89 6.41 5.28 -5.53
CA PHE A 89 6.62 3.83 -5.47
C PHE A 89 8.04 3.44 -5.89
N ALA A 90 8.38 2.16 -5.72
CA ALA A 90 9.65 1.60 -6.22
C ALA A 90 9.41 0.81 -7.52
N ASP A 91 10.22 1.06 -8.55
CA ASP A 91 10.16 0.34 -9.82
C ASP A 91 11.45 -0.47 -10.08
N GLY A 92 11.32 -1.58 -10.78
CA GLY A 92 12.43 -2.49 -11.06
C GLY A 92 12.83 -3.39 -9.88
N TYR A 93 12.26 -3.20 -8.71
CA TYR A 93 12.44 -4.07 -7.55
C TYR A 93 11.50 -5.28 -7.60
N PRO A 94 11.86 -6.40 -6.92
CA PRO A 94 10.91 -7.48 -6.67
C PRO A 94 9.69 -6.97 -5.90
N TYR A 95 8.51 -7.47 -6.25
CA TYR A 95 7.29 -7.09 -5.56
C TYR A 95 7.32 -7.49 -4.06
N GLY A 96 6.79 -6.64 -3.20
CA GLY A 96 6.70 -6.88 -1.75
C GLY A 96 7.89 -6.38 -0.94
N LEU A 97 8.82 -5.62 -1.55
CA LEU A 97 9.93 -4.99 -0.84
C LEU A 97 9.64 -3.56 -0.38
N SER A 98 8.63 -2.91 -0.92
CA SER A 98 8.28 -1.53 -0.58
C SER A 98 6.78 -1.32 -0.48
N PRO A 99 6.34 -0.35 0.34
CA PRO A 99 5.00 0.21 0.27
C PRO A 99 4.87 1.18 -0.91
N GLU A 100 3.67 1.68 -1.10
CA GLU A 100 3.36 2.84 -1.94
C GLU A 100 2.97 4.03 -1.07
N ILE A 101 3.21 5.25 -1.54
CA ILE A 101 2.95 6.48 -0.78
C ILE A 101 2.06 7.39 -1.61
N LEU A 102 1.02 7.90 -0.97
CA LEU A 102 0.07 8.87 -1.53
C LEU A 102 0.04 10.13 -0.67
N ALA A 103 0.12 11.29 -1.29
CA ALA A 103 -0.28 12.51 -0.61
C ALA A 103 -1.79 12.46 -0.28
N LYS A 104 -2.20 13.02 0.86
CA LYS A 104 -3.60 13.01 1.30
C LYS A 104 -4.56 13.56 0.22
N ASP A 105 -4.19 14.66 -0.43
CA ASP A 105 -5.02 15.26 -1.46
C ASP A 105 -5.16 14.35 -2.70
N ALA A 106 -4.13 13.60 -3.05
CA ALA A 106 -4.19 12.59 -4.10
C ALA A 106 -5.14 11.44 -3.74
N VAL A 107 -5.19 11.01 -2.47
CA VAL A 107 -6.16 10.01 -1.99
C VAL A 107 -7.59 10.48 -2.26
N LYS A 108 -7.89 11.77 -1.99
CA LYS A 108 -9.20 12.37 -2.25
C LYS A 108 -9.55 12.39 -3.74
N ILE A 109 -8.59 12.77 -4.58
CA ILE A 109 -8.78 12.78 -6.03
C ILE A 109 -9.07 11.36 -6.53
N LEU A 110 -8.27 10.38 -6.11
CA LEU A 110 -8.44 8.97 -6.48
C LEU A 110 -9.77 8.39 -5.97
N PHE A 111 -10.20 8.76 -4.76
CA PHE A 111 -11.54 8.41 -4.28
C PHE A 111 -12.64 8.89 -5.23
N ASN A 112 -12.60 10.15 -5.63
CA ASN A 112 -13.58 10.72 -6.56
C ASN A 112 -13.54 10.05 -7.95
N LEU A 113 -12.37 9.64 -8.42
CA LEU A 113 -12.23 8.87 -9.67
C LEU A 113 -12.80 7.45 -9.52
N ALA A 114 -12.51 6.79 -8.40
CA ALA A 114 -13.03 5.46 -8.11
C ALA A 114 -14.56 5.45 -8.00
N GLU A 115 -15.15 6.49 -7.41
CA GLU A 115 -16.60 6.63 -7.27
C GLU A 115 -17.32 6.69 -8.62
N LYS A 116 -16.70 7.36 -9.59
CA LYS A 116 -17.24 7.50 -10.95
C LYS A 116 -17.05 6.27 -11.83
N ASN A 117 -16.21 5.32 -11.40
CA ASN A 117 -15.86 4.14 -12.19
C ASN A 117 -16.44 2.86 -11.55
N PRO A 118 -17.42 2.19 -12.20
CA PRO A 118 -18.05 0.97 -11.67
C PRO A 118 -17.09 -0.17 -11.33
N LEU A 119 -15.93 -0.24 -11.98
CA LEU A 119 -14.90 -1.25 -11.69
C LEU A 119 -14.32 -1.13 -10.29
N TYR A 120 -14.31 0.08 -9.71
CA TYR A 120 -13.70 0.36 -8.41
C TYR A 120 -14.70 0.67 -7.30
N SER A 121 -15.96 0.97 -7.65
CA SER A 121 -17.05 1.24 -6.71
C SER A 121 -18.00 0.06 -6.50
N GLY A 122 -17.80 -1.02 -7.24
CA GLY A 122 -18.63 -2.23 -7.18
C GLY A 122 -18.21 -3.22 -6.09
N LYS A 123 -18.57 -4.49 -6.28
CA LYS A 123 -18.25 -5.60 -5.35
C LYS A 123 -16.87 -6.22 -5.58
N GLU A 124 -16.10 -5.71 -6.51
CA GLU A 124 -14.79 -6.24 -6.83
C GLU A 124 -13.81 -5.98 -5.71
N LYS A 125 -13.00 -6.99 -5.41
CA LYS A 125 -11.96 -6.87 -4.38
C LYS A 125 -10.82 -5.98 -4.87
N ILE A 126 -10.13 -5.34 -3.94
CA ILE A 126 -8.90 -4.63 -4.24
C ILE A 126 -7.85 -5.63 -4.70
N GLU A 127 -7.34 -5.42 -5.89
CA GLU A 127 -6.17 -6.10 -6.42
C GLU A 127 -4.93 -5.22 -6.23
N ARG A 128 -3.75 -5.81 -6.26
CA ARG A 128 -2.48 -5.11 -6.07
C ARG A 128 -2.23 -4.01 -7.08
N THR A 129 -2.74 -4.18 -8.28
CA THR A 129 -2.63 -3.22 -9.37
C THR A 129 -3.79 -2.22 -9.43
N SER A 130 -4.81 -2.36 -8.59
CA SER A 130 -6.04 -1.56 -8.68
C SER A 130 -5.77 -0.06 -8.54
N LEU A 131 -4.92 0.32 -7.58
CA LEU A 131 -4.59 1.73 -7.35
C LEU A 131 -3.86 2.33 -8.56
N PHE A 132 -2.80 1.69 -9.01
CA PHE A 132 -2.04 2.16 -10.16
C PHE A 132 -2.86 2.14 -11.46
N SER A 133 -3.76 1.17 -11.61
CA SER A 133 -4.68 1.09 -12.75
C SER A 133 -5.70 2.24 -12.75
N LEU A 134 -6.20 2.64 -11.59
CA LEU A 134 -7.05 3.82 -11.45
C LEU A 134 -6.27 5.10 -11.75
N LEU A 135 -5.08 5.27 -11.16
CA LEU A 135 -4.23 6.43 -11.37
C LEU A 135 -3.87 6.62 -12.85
N LYS A 136 -3.61 5.52 -13.57
CA LYS A 136 -3.33 5.57 -15.02
C LYS A 136 -4.44 6.16 -15.86
N THR A 137 -5.68 6.19 -15.41
CA THR A 137 -6.79 6.80 -16.16
C THR A 137 -6.62 8.32 -16.31
N GLU A 138 -5.89 8.93 -15.36
CA GLU A 138 -5.63 10.38 -15.31
C GLU A 138 -4.17 10.68 -15.00
N ILE A 139 -3.25 9.87 -15.53
CA ILE A 139 -1.83 9.86 -15.15
C ILE A 139 -1.15 11.24 -15.25
N ASN A 140 -1.55 12.04 -16.23
CA ASN A 140 -0.99 13.38 -16.45
C ASN A 140 -1.46 14.42 -15.41
N SER A 141 -2.39 14.05 -14.55
CA SER A 141 -2.92 14.91 -13.49
C SER A 141 -2.22 14.70 -12.16
N PHE A 142 -1.21 13.81 -12.09
CA PHE A 142 -0.51 13.47 -10.86
C PHE A 142 1.00 13.70 -11.00
N GLU A 143 1.59 14.27 -9.96
CA GLU A 143 3.04 14.32 -9.78
C GLU A 143 3.53 12.98 -9.21
N ILE A 144 4.21 12.21 -10.04
CA ILE A 144 4.65 10.84 -9.71
C ILE A 144 6.16 10.83 -9.51
N GLU A 145 6.62 10.28 -8.39
CA GLU A 145 8.03 10.03 -8.12
C GLU A 145 8.31 8.54 -7.98
N THR A 146 9.45 8.10 -8.48
CA THR A 146 9.81 6.68 -8.52
C THR A 146 11.25 6.46 -8.09
N VAL A 147 11.45 5.51 -7.16
CA VAL A 147 12.79 4.97 -6.87
C VAL A 147 13.06 3.80 -7.80
N ILE A 148 14.01 3.97 -8.70
CA ILE A 148 14.34 2.96 -9.71
C ILE A 148 15.47 2.07 -9.19
N SER A 149 15.29 0.75 -9.26
CA SER A 149 16.34 -0.22 -8.92
C SER A 149 17.53 -0.11 -9.87
N GLN A 150 18.74 -0.20 -9.33
CA GLN A 150 19.97 -0.27 -10.14
C GLN A 150 19.99 -1.49 -11.07
N ASN A 151 19.40 -2.61 -10.60
CA ASN A 151 19.24 -3.82 -11.41
C ASN A 151 17.75 -4.02 -11.68
N ASP A 152 17.38 -4.20 -12.92
CA ASP A 152 15.99 -4.48 -13.28
C ASP A 152 15.62 -5.94 -12.96
N PHE A 153 14.88 -6.14 -11.88
CA PHE A 153 14.42 -7.46 -11.45
C PHE A 153 13.07 -7.88 -12.03
N ARG A 154 12.41 -7.04 -12.85
CA ARG A 154 11.08 -7.35 -13.43
C ARG A 154 11.09 -8.64 -14.25
N MET A 155 12.16 -8.88 -15.00
CA MET A 155 12.30 -10.10 -15.81
C MET A 155 12.47 -11.38 -14.98
N ASN A 156 12.93 -11.25 -13.74
CA ASN A 156 13.15 -12.40 -12.86
C ASN A 156 11.85 -12.91 -12.23
N ARG A 157 10.74 -12.17 -12.36
CA ARG A 157 9.44 -12.50 -11.76
C ARG A 157 9.51 -12.83 -10.27
N LEU A 158 10.42 -12.19 -9.56
CA LEU A 158 10.57 -12.36 -8.12
C LEU A 158 9.45 -11.63 -7.39
N SER A 159 8.84 -12.32 -6.44
CA SER A 159 7.81 -11.76 -5.56
C SER A 159 8.01 -12.27 -4.14
N PHE A 160 7.93 -11.36 -3.18
CA PHE A 160 8.02 -11.64 -1.75
C PHE A 160 6.66 -11.48 -1.08
N GLU A 161 5.63 -12.10 -1.67
CA GLU A 161 4.26 -12.09 -1.16
C GLU A 161 3.80 -13.48 -0.73
N CYS A 162 2.90 -13.52 0.24
CA CYS A 162 2.33 -14.75 0.78
C CYS A 162 0.91 -15.04 0.25
N SER A 163 0.50 -14.40 -0.86
CA SER A 163 -0.85 -14.52 -1.44
C SER A 163 -1.17 -15.90 -2.03
N SER A 164 -0.13 -16.70 -2.32
CA SER A 164 -0.25 -18.05 -2.86
C SER A 164 0.51 -19.07 -2.00
N LYS A 165 0.15 -20.36 -2.11
CA LYS A 165 0.89 -21.43 -1.43
C LYS A 165 2.38 -21.43 -1.78
N GLN A 166 2.71 -21.20 -3.06
CA GLN A 166 4.10 -21.13 -3.51
C GLN A 166 4.82 -19.92 -2.93
N GLY A 167 4.20 -18.74 -2.97
CA GLY A 167 4.73 -17.50 -2.39
C GLY A 167 4.98 -17.66 -0.89
N PHE A 168 4.01 -18.21 -0.16
CA PHE A 168 4.16 -18.48 1.27
C PHE A 168 5.34 -19.42 1.58
N ILE A 169 5.49 -20.53 0.81
CA ILE A 169 6.61 -21.46 1.02
C ILE A 169 7.95 -20.76 0.73
N SER A 170 8.02 -19.97 -0.34
CA SER A 170 9.23 -19.21 -0.71
C SER A 170 9.61 -18.21 0.39
N CYS A 171 8.66 -17.40 0.85
CA CYS A 171 8.87 -16.45 1.95
C CYS A 171 9.28 -17.14 3.25
N LYS A 172 8.61 -18.26 3.60
CA LYS A 172 8.95 -19.05 4.79
C LYS A 172 10.38 -19.63 4.74
N ASN A 173 10.83 -20.08 3.57
CA ASN A 173 12.19 -20.60 3.42
C ASN A 173 13.23 -19.50 3.55
N LEU A 174 13.00 -18.32 2.94
CA LEU A 174 13.88 -17.16 3.10
C LEU A 174 13.97 -16.71 4.57
N PHE A 175 12.84 -16.70 5.28
CA PHE A 175 12.81 -16.34 6.71
C PHE A 175 13.63 -17.27 7.61
N LYS A 176 13.85 -18.53 7.19
CA LYS A 176 14.67 -19.51 7.91
C LYS A 176 16.16 -19.41 7.59
N MET A 177 16.53 -18.68 6.53
CA MET A 177 17.92 -18.52 6.11
C MET A 177 18.60 -17.30 6.74
N ASN A 178 17.83 -16.42 7.36
CA ASN A 178 18.27 -15.27 8.15
C ASN A 178 18.17 -15.59 9.64
#